data_742ffe8f340262e5a7e540dd10f5d312
#
_entry.id   742ffe8f340262e5a7e540dd10f5d312
#
_cell.length_a   1.000
_cell.length_b   1.000
_cell.length_c   1.000
_cell.angle_alpha   90.00
_cell.angle_beta   90.00
_cell.angle_gamma   90.00
#
_symmetry.space_group_name_H-M   'P 1'
#
loop_
_entity.id
_entity.type
_entity.pdbx_description
1 polymer ?
#
loop_
_entity_poly.entity_id
_entity_poly.type
_entity_poly.pdbx_seq_one_letter_code
_entity_poly.pdbx_strand_id
1 'polypeptide(L)'
;VSWARDVYKRQINLKDTADEINKKIKKAKSDSETIPGEIKSLENKPEALNLLTIYSELTKSSLEKIISEMAGKEYSFLKMKLTELLISEITPVGKEIKKLLSDRVHLEQILKKGKEKANIIAEENLKNIREKVGLI
;
A
#
# COMPACT_ATOMS: atom_id res chain seq x y z
N VAL A 1 15.41 -8.11 17.07
CA VAL A 1 15.52 -6.81 16.36
C VAL A 1 15.81 -6.97 14.87
N SER A 2 16.25 -8.14 14.42
CA SER A 2 16.56 -8.41 12.99
C SER A 2 15.32 -8.53 12.11
N TRP A 3 14.27 -9.23 12.54
CA TRP A 3 13.05 -9.46 11.78
C TRP A 3 12.24 -8.18 11.49
N ALA A 4 12.13 -7.26 12.45
CA ALA A 4 11.40 -6.00 12.26
C ALA A 4 12.07 -5.14 11.17
N ARG A 5 13.40 -5.10 11.13
CA ARG A 5 14.15 -4.38 10.10
C ARG A 5 13.97 -4.97 8.71
N ASP A 6 13.77 -6.30 8.62
CA ASP A 6 13.53 -6.99 7.34
C ASP A 6 12.11 -6.76 6.82
N VAL A 7 11.10 -6.71 7.71
CA VAL A 7 9.72 -6.37 7.33
C VAL A 7 9.63 -4.97 6.70
N TYR A 8 10.24 -3.95 7.32
CA TYR A 8 10.23 -2.59 6.76
C TYR A 8 10.94 -2.48 5.41
N LYS A 9 11.98 -3.27 5.17
CA LYS A 9 12.70 -3.29 3.89
C LYS A 9 11.89 -3.89 2.73
N ARG A 10 10.88 -4.71 3.03
CA ARG A 10 10.02 -5.38 2.03
C ARG A 10 8.77 -4.59 1.71
N GLN A 11 8.45 -3.56 2.51
CA GLN A 11 7.28 -2.73 2.28
C GLN A 11 7.52 -1.74 1.15
N ILE A 12 6.49 -1.54 0.31
CA ILE A 12 6.45 -0.44 -0.63
C ILE A 12 5.73 0.72 0.07
N ASN A 13 6.43 1.84 0.20
CA ASN A 13 5.91 3.03 0.84
C ASN A 13 5.37 4.02 -0.20
N LEU A 14 4.36 4.80 0.17
CA LEU A 14 3.79 5.83 -0.70
C LEU A 14 4.80 6.93 -1.10
N LYS A 15 5.93 7.03 -0.41
CA LYS A 15 7.02 7.97 -0.73
C LYS A 15 8.15 7.35 -1.56
N ASP A 16 8.09 6.05 -1.83
CA ASP A 16 9.13 5.37 -2.59
C ASP A 16 9.23 5.97 -4.01
N THR A 17 10.44 6.12 -4.47
CA THR A 17 10.74 6.49 -5.85
C THR A 17 10.55 5.30 -6.79
N ALA A 18 10.42 5.56 -8.09
CA ALA A 18 10.33 4.49 -9.10
C ALA A 18 11.50 3.48 -8.98
N ASP A 19 12.72 3.97 -8.72
CA ASP A 19 13.90 3.12 -8.55
C ASP A 19 13.83 2.26 -7.28
N GLU A 20 13.30 2.80 -6.18
CA GLU A 20 13.12 2.06 -4.93
C GLU A 20 12.06 0.99 -5.09
N ILE A 21 10.92 1.29 -5.74
CA ILE A 21 9.88 0.32 -6.06
C ILE A 21 10.47 -0.82 -6.91
N ASN A 22 11.16 -0.48 -8.00
CA ASN A 22 11.80 -1.46 -8.87
C ASN A 22 12.78 -2.38 -8.12
N LYS A 23 13.65 -1.80 -7.28
CA LYS A 23 14.60 -2.56 -6.46
C LYS A 23 13.90 -3.50 -5.47
N LYS A 24 12.80 -3.06 -4.84
CA LYS A 24 12.02 -3.85 -3.89
C LYS A 24 11.31 -5.02 -4.58
N ILE A 25 10.65 -4.77 -5.70
CA ILE A 25 9.96 -5.83 -6.46
C ILE A 25 10.96 -6.84 -7.04
N LYS A 26 12.08 -6.39 -7.59
CA LYS A 26 13.12 -7.31 -8.08
C LYS A 26 13.64 -8.25 -6.99
N LYS A 27 13.81 -7.74 -5.76
CA LYS A 27 14.26 -8.53 -4.59
C LYS A 27 13.18 -9.39 -3.96
N ALA A 28 11.90 -9.18 -4.30
CA ALA A 28 10.83 -10.02 -3.79
C ALA A 28 11.09 -11.48 -4.16
N LYS A 29 10.89 -12.37 -3.18
CA LYS A 29 11.07 -13.81 -3.41
C LYS A 29 10.04 -14.30 -4.42
N SER A 30 10.46 -15.11 -5.35
CA SER A 30 9.62 -15.78 -6.34
C SER A 30 10.27 -17.08 -6.76
N ASP A 31 9.47 -17.95 -7.34
CA ASP A 31 9.92 -19.24 -7.84
C ASP A 31 10.76 -19.11 -9.13
N SER A 32 11.56 -20.14 -9.43
CA SER A 32 12.28 -20.27 -10.69
C SER A 32 11.43 -20.91 -11.81
N GLU A 33 10.27 -21.48 -11.42
CA GLU A 33 9.33 -22.09 -12.37
C GLU A 33 8.43 -21.02 -13.02
N THR A 34 7.65 -21.46 -14.02
CA THR A 34 6.61 -20.61 -14.61
C THR A 34 5.38 -20.50 -13.70
N ILE A 35 4.59 -19.46 -13.91
CA ILE A 35 3.34 -19.22 -13.16
C ILE A 35 2.34 -20.33 -13.53
N PRO A 36 1.79 -21.07 -12.56
CA PRO A 36 0.78 -22.11 -12.82
C PRO A 36 -0.54 -21.47 -13.25
N GLY A 37 -1.34 -22.22 -14.02
CA GLY A 37 -2.64 -21.77 -14.53
C GLY A 37 -3.81 -21.91 -13.54
N GLU A 38 -3.59 -22.49 -12.36
CA GLU A 38 -4.64 -22.75 -11.38
C GLU A 38 -4.24 -22.25 -9.98
N ILE A 39 -5.22 -21.70 -9.24
CA ILE A 39 -5.03 -21.22 -7.86
C ILE A 39 -4.53 -22.32 -6.93
N LYS A 40 -5.06 -23.53 -7.06
CA LYS A 40 -4.67 -24.66 -6.22
C LYS A 40 -3.16 -24.96 -6.26
N SER A 41 -2.54 -24.76 -7.42
CA SER A 41 -1.10 -24.95 -7.58
C SER A 41 -0.26 -23.87 -6.90
N LEU A 42 -0.89 -22.76 -6.47
CA LEU A 42 -0.26 -21.65 -5.75
C LEU A 42 -0.40 -21.77 -4.22
N GLU A 43 -1.18 -22.70 -3.70
CA GLU A 43 -1.39 -22.88 -2.25
C GLU A 43 -0.06 -23.11 -1.50
N ASN A 44 0.89 -23.80 -2.12
CA ASN A 44 2.22 -24.04 -1.56
C ASN A 44 3.26 -22.98 -1.97
N LYS A 45 2.83 -21.89 -2.63
CA LYS A 45 3.69 -20.82 -3.16
C LYS A 45 3.18 -19.44 -2.68
N PRO A 46 3.18 -19.17 -1.36
CA PRO A 46 2.54 -17.99 -0.78
C PRO A 46 3.15 -16.66 -1.29
N GLU A 47 4.45 -16.63 -1.59
CA GLU A 47 5.09 -15.43 -2.11
C GLU A 47 4.61 -15.10 -3.54
N ALA A 48 4.42 -16.13 -4.38
CA ALA A 48 3.91 -15.98 -5.73
C ALA A 48 2.44 -15.55 -5.73
N LEU A 49 1.63 -16.19 -4.89
CA LEU A 49 0.22 -15.85 -4.69
C LEU A 49 0.07 -14.40 -4.22
N ASN A 50 0.92 -13.96 -3.29
CA ASN A 50 0.91 -12.57 -2.82
C ASN A 50 1.17 -11.56 -3.95
N LEU A 51 2.15 -11.79 -4.82
CA LEU A 51 2.44 -10.88 -5.94
C LEU A 51 1.27 -10.83 -6.94
N LEU A 52 0.65 -11.97 -7.23
CA LEU A 52 -0.53 -12.05 -8.11
C LEU A 52 -1.75 -11.37 -7.49
N THR A 53 -1.95 -11.52 -6.19
CA THR A 53 -3.04 -10.84 -5.45
C THR A 53 -2.85 -9.33 -5.50
N ILE A 54 -1.65 -8.82 -5.22
CA ILE A 54 -1.37 -7.37 -5.32
C ILE A 54 -1.66 -6.87 -6.74
N TYR A 55 -1.26 -7.63 -7.76
CA TYR A 55 -1.49 -7.26 -9.15
C TYR A 55 -3.00 -7.26 -9.49
N SER A 56 -3.76 -8.25 -9.01
CA SER A 56 -5.21 -8.34 -9.23
C SER A 56 -5.96 -7.18 -8.57
N GLU A 57 -5.63 -6.84 -7.33
CA GLU A 57 -6.23 -5.70 -6.61
C GLU A 57 -5.96 -4.36 -7.31
N LEU A 58 -4.73 -4.12 -7.74
CA LEU A 58 -4.36 -2.89 -8.44
C LEU A 58 -5.02 -2.77 -9.82
N THR A 59 -5.21 -3.88 -10.53
CA THR A 59 -5.88 -3.90 -11.84
C THR A 59 -7.40 -3.98 -11.72
N LYS A 60 -7.95 -4.15 -10.49
CA LYS A 60 -9.39 -4.38 -10.24
C LYS A 60 -9.94 -5.57 -11.04
N SER A 61 -9.12 -6.57 -11.24
CA SER A 61 -9.46 -7.80 -11.95
C SER A 61 -9.51 -8.98 -10.98
N SER A 62 -10.31 -10.01 -11.25
CA SER A 62 -10.32 -11.18 -10.38
C SER A 62 -8.99 -11.93 -10.45
N LEU A 63 -8.62 -12.55 -9.33
CA LEU A 63 -7.36 -13.30 -9.23
C LEU A 63 -7.30 -14.45 -10.24
N GLU A 64 -8.43 -15.14 -10.47
CA GLU A 64 -8.54 -16.22 -11.46
C GLU A 64 -8.20 -15.72 -12.87
N LYS A 65 -8.73 -14.55 -13.24
CA LYS A 65 -8.45 -13.92 -14.53
C LYS A 65 -6.95 -13.61 -14.67
N ILE A 66 -6.36 -13.00 -13.63
CA ILE A 66 -4.93 -12.68 -13.64
C ILE A 66 -4.07 -13.94 -13.73
N ILE A 67 -4.40 -15.00 -12.98
CA ILE A 67 -3.69 -16.29 -13.07
C ILE A 67 -3.78 -16.86 -14.47
N SER A 68 -4.96 -16.87 -15.09
CA SER A 68 -5.15 -17.35 -16.45
C SER A 68 -4.33 -16.55 -17.49
N GLU A 69 -4.28 -15.22 -17.36
CA GLU A 69 -3.51 -14.34 -18.24
C GLU A 69 -2.00 -14.48 -18.08
N MET A 70 -1.54 -14.83 -16.88
CA MET A 70 -0.13 -14.97 -16.53
C MET A 70 0.37 -16.41 -16.61
N ALA A 71 -0.51 -17.38 -16.81
CA ALA A 71 -0.17 -18.80 -16.89
C ALA A 71 0.96 -19.07 -17.89
N GLY A 72 1.94 -19.87 -17.49
CA GLY A 72 3.10 -20.24 -18.33
C GLY A 72 4.15 -19.15 -18.51
N LYS A 73 3.92 -17.93 -18.01
CA LYS A 73 4.93 -16.86 -18.05
C LYS A 73 5.89 -16.98 -16.85
N GLU A 74 7.06 -16.42 -16.99
CA GLU A 74 8.03 -16.35 -15.90
C GLU A 74 7.62 -15.31 -14.84
N TYR A 75 8.01 -15.50 -13.60
CA TYR A 75 7.79 -14.50 -12.53
C TYR A 75 8.52 -13.17 -12.77
N SER A 76 9.60 -13.19 -13.56
CA SER A 76 10.28 -11.99 -14.05
C SER A 76 9.34 -11.05 -14.82
N PHE A 77 8.48 -11.62 -15.66
CA PHE A 77 7.47 -10.88 -16.43
C PHE A 77 6.39 -10.28 -15.49
N LEU A 78 5.87 -11.07 -14.53
CA LEU A 78 4.93 -10.57 -13.54
C LEU A 78 5.52 -9.41 -12.73
N LYS A 79 6.78 -9.55 -12.27
CA LYS A 79 7.47 -8.50 -11.52
C LYS A 79 7.66 -7.22 -12.33
N MET A 80 7.97 -7.34 -13.61
CA MET A 80 8.07 -6.19 -14.52
C MET A 80 6.72 -5.46 -14.61
N LYS A 81 5.63 -6.20 -14.90
CA LYS A 81 4.29 -5.64 -14.99
C LYS A 81 3.79 -5.03 -13.68
N LEU A 82 4.03 -5.71 -12.57
CA LEU A 82 3.70 -5.21 -11.23
C LEU A 82 4.48 -3.92 -10.91
N THR A 83 5.76 -3.85 -11.30
CA THR A 83 6.58 -2.66 -11.10
C THR A 83 6.04 -1.46 -11.89
N GLU A 84 5.71 -1.65 -13.18
CA GLU A 84 5.11 -0.62 -14.03
C GLU A 84 3.82 -0.07 -13.41
N LEU A 85 2.93 -0.97 -12.96
CA LEU A 85 1.66 -0.63 -12.36
C LEU A 85 1.83 0.10 -11.02
N LEU A 86 2.69 -0.39 -10.13
CA LEU A 86 2.98 0.26 -8.84
C LEU A 86 3.58 1.66 -9.03
N ILE A 87 4.47 1.85 -10.00
CA ILE A 87 5.05 3.15 -10.30
C ILE A 87 3.95 4.11 -10.77
N SER A 88 3.04 3.67 -11.65
CA SER A 88 1.95 4.52 -12.14
C SER A 88 0.99 4.94 -11.03
N GLU A 89 0.70 4.08 -10.07
CA GLU A 89 -0.23 4.34 -8.96
C GLU A 89 0.42 5.14 -7.81
N ILE A 90 1.65 4.78 -7.42
CA ILE A 90 2.30 5.33 -6.23
C ILE A 90 3.01 6.65 -6.50
N THR A 91 3.62 6.81 -7.68
CA THR A 91 4.41 8.02 -7.98
C THR A 91 3.61 9.34 -7.87
N PRO A 92 2.35 9.42 -8.36
CA PRO A 92 1.54 10.62 -8.20
C PRO A 92 1.29 10.96 -6.73
N VAL A 93 0.94 9.96 -5.92
CA VAL A 93 0.73 10.12 -4.47
C VAL A 93 2.00 10.60 -3.77
N GLY A 94 3.14 10.00 -4.10
CA GLY A 94 4.44 10.41 -3.55
C GLY A 94 4.81 11.86 -3.90
N LYS A 95 4.46 12.33 -5.10
CA LYS A 95 4.66 13.73 -5.51
C LYS A 95 3.81 14.68 -4.68
N GLU A 96 2.52 14.38 -4.46
CA GLU A 96 1.64 15.20 -3.63
C GLU A 96 2.08 15.22 -2.16
N ILE A 97 2.52 14.08 -1.61
CA ILE A 97 3.10 14.04 -0.27
C ILE A 97 4.32 14.98 -0.16
N LYS A 98 5.24 14.93 -1.13
CA LYS A 98 6.42 15.81 -1.15
C LYS A 98 6.03 17.28 -1.24
N LYS A 99 5.04 17.61 -2.07
CA LYS A 99 4.52 18.98 -2.24
C LYS A 99 3.94 19.50 -0.92
N LEU A 100 3.07 18.72 -0.26
CA LEU A 100 2.49 19.08 1.03
C LEU A 100 3.57 19.25 2.11
N LEU A 101 4.56 18.39 2.16
CA LEU A 101 5.65 18.47 3.14
C LEU A 101 6.60 19.65 2.88
N SER A 102 6.69 20.14 1.64
CA SER A 102 7.50 21.33 1.30
C SER A 102 6.80 22.64 1.64
N ASP A 103 5.47 22.67 1.70
CA ASP A 103 4.65 23.83 2.09
C ASP A 103 4.14 23.68 3.53
N ARG A 104 5.01 24.01 4.46
CA ARG A 104 4.72 23.92 5.90
C ARG A 104 3.55 24.78 6.32
N VAL A 105 3.43 25.98 5.77
CA VAL A 105 2.35 26.92 6.11
C VAL A 105 0.98 26.35 5.69
N HIS A 106 0.90 25.83 4.48
CA HIS A 106 -0.32 25.19 3.99
C HIS A 106 -0.68 23.94 4.81
N LEU A 107 0.32 23.12 5.14
CA LEU A 107 0.11 21.92 5.98
C LEU A 107 -0.43 22.30 7.38
N GLU A 108 0.14 23.31 8.02
CA GLU A 108 -0.32 23.80 9.31
C GLU A 108 -1.75 24.36 9.25
N GLN A 109 -2.14 25.03 8.16
CA GLN A 109 -3.52 25.48 7.96
C GLN A 109 -4.50 24.32 7.84
N ILE A 110 -4.15 23.25 7.12
CA ILE A 110 -4.96 22.03 7.00
C ILE A 110 -5.13 21.39 8.39
N LEU A 111 -4.05 21.23 9.14
CA LEU A 111 -4.07 20.66 10.48
C LEU A 111 -4.90 21.50 11.45
N LYS A 112 -4.79 22.85 11.39
CA LYS A 112 -5.60 23.75 12.20
C LYS A 112 -7.09 23.62 11.92
N LYS A 113 -7.49 23.61 10.63
CA LYS A 113 -8.89 23.37 10.24
C LYS A 113 -9.40 22.01 10.71
N GLY A 114 -8.59 20.97 10.62
CA GLY A 114 -8.91 19.64 11.15
C GLY A 114 -9.11 19.64 12.65
N LYS A 115 -8.21 20.28 13.41
CA LYS A 115 -8.31 20.47 14.85
C LYS A 115 -9.60 21.19 15.25
N GLU A 116 -9.94 22.29 14.57
CA GLU A 116 -11.16 23.06 14.85
C GLU A 116 -12.42 22.18 14.69
N LYS A 117 -12.51 21.44 13.60
CA LYS A 117 -13.63 20.50 13.37
C LYS A 117 -13.70 19.38 14.43
N ALA A 118 -12.57 18.79 14.78
CA ALA A 118 -12.51 17.75 15.79
C ALA A 118 -12.87 18.28 17.19
N ASN A 119 -12.42 19.47 17.54
CA ASN A 119 -12.71 20.10 18.82
C ASN A 119 -14.20 20.37 19.00
N ILE A 120 -14.92 20.84 17.99
CA ILE A 120 -16.37 21.07 18.07
C ILE A 120 -17.10 19.79 18.52
N ILE A 121 -16.80 18.67 17.87
CA ILE A 121 -17.40 17.37 18.19
C ILE A 121 -16.95 16.88 19.59
N ALA A 122 -15.67 17.04 19.90
CA ALA A 122 -15.11 16.59 21.18
C ALA A 122 -15.67 17.39 22.37
N GLU A 123 -15.79 18.70 22.25
CA GLU A 123 -16.31 19.56 23.32
C GLU A 123 -17.79 19.30 23.61
N GLU A 124 -18.61 19.10 22.56
CA GLU A 124 -20.02 18.72 22.73
C GLU A 124 -20.14 17.38 23.49
N ASN A 125 -19.38 16.37 23.08
CA ASN A 125 -19.38 15.09 23.76
C ASN A 125 -18.85 15.19 25.21
N LEU A 126 -17.82 15.97 25.41
CA LEU A 126 -17.23 16.18 26.74
C LEU A 126 -18.21 16.89 27.69
N LYS A 127 -18.95 17.89 27.18
CA LYS A 127 -20.01 18.56 27.91
C LYS A 127 -21.08 17.58 28.35
N ASN A 128 -21.59 16.78 27.42
CA ASN A 128 -22.60 15.77 27.70
C ASN A 128 -22.14 14.73 28.75
N ILE A 129 -20.86 14.35 28.72
CA ILE A 129 -20.28 13.42 29.70
C ILE A 129 -20.20 14.10 31.06
N ARG A 130 -19.71 15.35 31.16
CA ARG A 130 -19.57 16.09 32.41
C ARG A 130 -20.92 16.31 33.07
N GLU A 131 -21.96 16.65 32.32
CA GLU A 131 -23.35 16.77 32.83
C GLU A 131 -23.83 15.45 33.44
N LYS A 132 -23.62 14.33 32.74
CA LYS A 132 -24.05 12.99 33.21
C LYS A 132 -23.33 12.52 34.46
N VAL A 133 -22.09 12.91 34.68
CA VAL A 133 -21.31 12.53 35.88
C VAL A 133 -21.33 13.59 36.97
N GLY A 134 -22.11 14.67 36.80
CA GLY A 134 -22.29 15.71 37.84
C GLY A 134 -21.08 16.63 38.02
N LEU A 135 -20.27 16.86 36.98
CA LEU A 135 -19.11 17.76 37.03
C LEU A 135 -19.44 19.19 36.56
N ILE A 136 -20.59 19.42 35.97
CA ILE A 136 -21.19 20.73 35.68
C ILE A 136 -22.70 20.62 35.79
#